data_872158fc215af16e5ed4231ccfa0a01f
#
_entry.id   872158fc215af16e5ed4231ccfa0a01f
#
_cell.length_a   1.000
_cell.length_b   1.000
_cell.length_c   1.000
_cell.angle_alpha   90.00
_cell.angle_beta   90.00
_cell.angle_gamma   90.00
#
_symmetry.space_group_name_H-M   'P 1'
#
loop_
_entity.id
_entity.type
_entity.pdbx_description
1 polymer ?
#
loop_
_entity_poly.entity_id
_entity_poly.type
_entity_poly.pdbx_seq_one_letter_code
_entity_poly.pdbx_strand_id
1 'polypeptide(L)'
;MDFDALELLFQASLPVQIILGILVIASITSWVLIFEKYFTLSRSTKTSHELEDRFWQGEKIADLYTELKEKDVSELESSELILVTTFEELKQKRKTDQSVESAERLIRVVASREEERLSNNLSLLATISSSAPYIGLLGTVIGIINAFQGLSTHLN
;
A
#
# COMPACT_ATOMS: atom_id res chain seq x y z
N MET A 1 -39.93 18.16 3.75
CA MET A 1 -39.74 16.95 2.92
C MET A 1 -38.38 16.45 3.24
N ASP A 2 -38.27 15.72 4.33
CA ASP A 2 -37.04 15.06 4.68
C ASP A 2 -36.97 13.83 3.77
N PHE A 3 -36.15 13.94 2.71
CA PHE A 3 -35.81 12.80 1.90
C PHE A 3 -34.89 11.90 2.77
N ASP A 4 -35.48 10.90 3.40
CA ASP A 4 -34.71 9.88 4.09
C ASP A 4 -33.91 9.11 3.04
N ALA A 5 -32.65 9.54 2.84
CA ALA A 5 -31.75 8.92 1.89
C ALA A 5 -31.60 7.40 2.12
N LEU A 6 -31.77 6.97 3.38
CA LEU A 6 -31.79 5.55 3.75
C LEU A 6 -33.03 4.83 3.21
N GLU A 7 -34.21 5.47 3.25
CA GLU A 7 -35.43 4.88 2.74
C GLU A 7 -35.36 4.71 1.22
N LEU A 8 -34.80 5.68 0.50
CA LEU A 8 -34.54 5.58 -0.93
C LEU A 8 -33.55 4.48 -1.30
N LEU A 9 -32.55 4.25 -0.47
CA LEU A 9 -31.60 3.15 -0.65
C LEU A 9 -32.28 1.78 -0.53
N PHE A 10 -33.18 1.61 0.44
CA PHE A 10 -33.92 0.36 0.61
C PHE A 10 -35.02 0.14 -0.45
N GLN A 11 -35.52 1.20 -1.06
CA GLN A 11 -36.49 1.13 -2.16
C GLN A 11 -35.82 0.95 -3.54
N ALA A 12 -34.48 1.10 -3.62
CA ALA A 12 -33.75 0.87 -4.86
C ALA A 12 -33.88 -0.59 -5.32
N SER A 13 -33.79 -0.80 -6.63
CA SER A 13 -33.81 -2.16 -7.19
C SER A 13 -32.63 -2.98 -6.69
N LEU A 14 -32.82 -4.29 -6.57
CA LEU A 14 -31.83 -5.22 -6.06
C LEU A 14 -30.46 -5.09 -6.77
N PRO A 15 -30.34 -4.94 -8.10
CA PRO A 15 -29.07 -4.68 -8.76
C PRO A 15 -28.35 -3.42 -8.26
N VAL A 16 -29.08 -2.34 -8.03
CA VAL A 16 -28.52 -1.07 -7.52
C VAL A 16 -28.03 -1.24 -6.07
N GLN A 17 -28.76 -1.96 -5.24
CA GLN A 17 -28.34 -2.26 -3.86
C GLN A 17 -27.03 -3.08 -3.84
N ILE A 18 -26.88 -4.06 -4.74
CA ILE A 18 -25.64 -4.83 -4.85
C ILE A 18 -24.47 -3.93 -5.24
N ILE A 19 -24.64 -3.05 -6.22
CA ILE A 19 -23.61 -2.10 -6.66
C ILE A 19 -23.20 -1.18 -5.50
N LEU A 20 -24.13 -0.64 -4.76
CA LEU A 20 -23.86 0.19 -3.59
C LEU A 20 -23.10 -0.58 -2.51
N GLY A 21 -23.49 -1.83 -2.26
CA GLY A 21 -22.78 -2.72 -1.32
C GLY A 21 -21.33 -2.96 -1.73
N ILE A 22 -21.07 -3.22 -3.00
CA ILE A 22 -19.70 -3.36 -3.54
C ILE A 22 -18.89 -2.09 -3.34
N LEU A 23 -19.46 -0.91 -3.63
CA LEU A 23 -18.78 0.37 -3.46
C LEU A 23 -18.48 0.67 -1.98
N VAL A 24 -19.37 0.34 -1.06
CA VAL A 24 -19.13 0.49 0.39
C VAL A 24 -17.97 -0.41 0.84
N ILE A 25 -17.97 -1.67 0.43
CA ILE A 25 -16.87 -2.60 0.76
C ILE A 25 -15.55 -2.11 0.17
N ALA A 26 -15.55 -1.65 -1.08
CA ALA A 26 -14.37 -1.08 -1.73
C ALA A 26 -13.87 0.17 -0.99
N SER A 27 -14.77 1.02 -0.52
CA SER A 27 -14.44 2.21 0.27
C SER A 27 -13.77 1.84 1.60
N ILE A 28 -14.35 0.92 2.36
CA ILE A 28 -13.77 0.46 3.64
C ILE A 28 -12.39 -0.15 3.41
N THR A 29 -12.26 -1.03 2.41
CA THR A 29 -10.98 -1.66 2.06
C THR A 29 -9.94 -0.61 1.69
N SER A 30 -10.29 0.40 0.90
CA SER A 30 -9.40 1.49 0.52
C SER A 30 -8.89 2.26 1.74
N TRP A 31 -9.76 2.60 2.69
CA TRP A 31 -9.35 3.29 3.90
C TRP A 31 -8.38 2.47 4.76
N VAL A 32 -8.65 1.17 4.93
CA VAL A 32 -7.74 0.27 5.65
C VAL A 32 -6.36 0.25 5.00
N LEU A 33 -6.30 0.10 3.67
CA LEU A 33 -5.04 0.10 2.93
C LEU A 33 -4.31 1.44 3.00
N ILE A 34 -5.02 2.56 2.93
CA ILE A 34 -4.44 3.91 3.05
C ILE A 34 -3.78 4.07 4.42
N PHE A 35 -4.47 3.72 5.51
CA PHE A 35 -3.90 3.84 6.85
C PHE A 35 -2.69 2.92 7.04
N GLU A 36 -2.80 1.65 6.63
CA GLU A 36 -1.68 0.70 6.69
C GLU A 36 -0.44 1.27 5.97
N LYS A 37 -0.63 1.74 4.73
CA LYS A 37 0.48 2.28 3.92
C LYS A 37 1.02 3.58 4.46
N TYR A 38 0.18 4.46 4.93
CA TYR A 38 0.61 5.72 5.52
C TYR A 38 1.56 5.47 6.71
N PHE A 39 1.19 4.58 7.62
CA PHE A 39 2.04 4.27 8.78
C PHE A 39 3.32 3.53 8.38
N THR A 40 3.23 2.54 7.50
CA THR A 40 4.39 1.75 7.05
C THR A 40 5.40 2.62 6.31
N LEU A 41 4.96 3.41 5.34
CA LEU A 41 5.84 4.28 4.54
C LEU A 41 6.42 5.43 5.37
N SER A 42 5.62 6.03 6.25
CA SER A 42 6.08 7.10 7.14
C SER A 42 7.17 6.61 8.09
N ARG A 43 7.01 5.42 8.66
CA ARG A 43 8.01 4.79 9.53
C ARG A 43 9.28 4.48 8.75
N SER A 44 9.19 3.84 7.59
CA SER A 44 10.35 3.51 6.77
C SER A 44 11.13 4.76 6.32
N THR A 45 10.42 5.81 5.90
CA THR A 45 11.04 7.09 5.52
C THR A 45 11.75 7.74 6.70
N LYS A 46 11.13 7.78 7.88
CA LYS A 46 11.73 8.37 9.07
C LYS A 46 13.02 7.65 9.46
N THR A 47 12.99 6.31 9.50
CA THR A 47 14.17 5.51 9.84
C THR A 47 15.29 5.68 8.81
N SER A 48 14.94 5.80 7.52
CA SER A 48 15.95 6.05 6.48
C SER A 48 16.64 7.41 6.67
N HIS A 49 15.89 8.47 6.98
CA HIS A 49 16.46 9.77 7.26
C HIS A 49 17.32 9.77 8.53
N GLU A 50 16.88 9.13 9.60
CA GLU A 50 17.66 9.01 10.84
C GLU A 50 18.99 8.27 10.59
N LEU A 51 18.98 7.20 9.81
CA LEU A 51 20.19 6.45 9.46
C LEU A 51 21.14 7.27 8.58
N GLU A 52 20.58 8.01 7.60
CA GLU A 52 21.33 8.91 6.74
C GLU A 52 22.00 10.05 7.55
N ASP A 53 21.26 10.68 8.46
CA ASP A 53 21.77 11.76 9.32
C ASP A 53 22.93 11.26 10.22
N ARG A 54 22.80 10.08 10.81
CA ARG A 54 23.86 9.46 11.61
C ARG A 54 25.12 9.20 10.78
N PHE A 55 24.94 8.73 9.54
CA PHE A 55 26.05 8.52 8.61
C PHE A 55 26.77 9.84 8.27
N TRP A 56 26.04 10.90 7.95
CA TRP A 56 26.61 12.20 7.63
C TRP A 56 27.25 12.92 8.84
N GLN A 57 26.82 12.61 10.05
CA GLN A 57 27.46 13.07 11.30
C GLN A 57 28.79 12.37 11.57
N GLY A 58 29.19 11.40 10.74
CA GLY A 58 30.48 10.73 10.81
C GLY A 58 30.46 9.49 11.72
N GLU A 59 29.31 8.97 12.07
CA GLU A 59 29.19 7.71 12.78
C GLU A 59 29.71 6.54 11.90
N LYS A 60 30.49 5.65 12.49
CA LYS A 60 31.08 4.52 11.75
C LYS A 60 30.00 3.49 11.40
N ILE A 61 29.98 3.05 10.16
CA ILE A 61 29.03 2.00 9.68
C ILE A 61 29.13 0.74 10.53
N ALA A 62 30.33 0.41 11.03
CA ALA A 62 30.53 -0.74 11.91
C ALA A 62 29.80 -0.62 13.26
N ASP A 63 29.70 0.58 13.81
CA ASP A 63 29.00 0.84 15.07
C ASP A 63 27.48 0.75 14.85
N LEU A 64 26.98 1.34 13.75
CA LEU A 64 25.58 1.22 13.29
C LEU A 64 25.19 -0.24 13.09
N TYR A 65 26.04 -1.02 12.42
CA TYR A 65 25.81 -2.45 12.23
C TYR A 65 25.72 -3.21 13.55
N THR A 66 26.61 -2.93 14.51
CA THR A 66 26.61 -3.61 15.81
C THR A 66 25.34 -3.34 16.58
N GLU A 67 24.84 -2.10 16.55
CA GLU A 67 23.60 -1.71 17.19
C GLU A 67 22.38 -2.39 16.52
N LEU A 68 22.33 -2.36 15.19
CA LEU A 68 21.22 -2.92 14.43
C LEU A 68 21.16 -4.45 14.46
N LYS A 69 22.32 -5.11 14.61
CA LYS A 69 22.38 -6.58 14.72
C LYS A 69 21.73 -7.10 16.00
N GLU A 70 21.62 -6.30 17.05
CA GLU A 70 20.92 -6.67 18.29
C GLU A 70 19.41 -6.66 18.15
N LYS A 71 18.88 -5.98 17.12
CA LYS A 71 17.46 -5.99 16.79
C LYS A 71 17.07 -7.29 16.09
N ASP A 72 15.83 -7.72 16.28
CA ASP A 72 15.27 -8.80 15.48
C ASP A 72 15.15 -8.36 14.01
N VAL A 73 15.46 -9.25 13.07
CA VAL A 73 15.37 -8.99 11.62
C VAL A 73 13.96 -8.51 11.21
N SER A 74 12.93 -8.99 11.91
CA SER A 74 11.55 -8.57 11.68
C SER A 74 11.24 -7.12 12.09
N GLU A 75 12.08 -6.52 12.92
CA GLU A 75 11.94 -5.14 13.41
C GLU A 75 12.76 -4.13 12.61
N LEU A 76 13.68 -4.62 11.74
CA LEU A 76 14.50 -3.76 10.90
C LEU A 76 13.67 -3.14 9.77
N GLU A 77 13.79 -1.83 9.64
CA GLU A 77 13.24 -1.13 8.49
C GLU A 77 14.12 -1.33 7.24
N SER A 78 13.56 -1.03 6.06
CA SER A 78 14.19 -1.34 4.78
C SER A 78 15.64 -0.87 4.66
N SER A 79 15.95 0.34 5.08
CA SER A 79 17.32 0.91 5.05
C SER A 79 18.26 0.22 6.05
N GLU A 80 17.77 -0.09 7.24
CA GLU A 80 18.51 -0.82 8.26
C GLU A 80 18.82 -2.25 7.78
N LEU A 81 17.83 -2.93 7.19
CA LEU A 81 18.00 -4.28 6.64
C LEU A 81 19.05 -4.31 5.52
N ILE A 82 19.01 -3.34 4.59
CA ILE A 82 19.99 -3.22 3.52
C ILE A 82 21.39 -3.04 4.11
N LEU A 83 21.55 -2.15 5.12
CA LEU A 83 22.84 -1.91 5.76
C LEU A 83 23.38 -3.17 6.44
N VAL A 84 22.57 -3.82 7.27
CA VAL A 84 22.99 -5.03 8.02
C VAL A 84 23.38 -6.15 7.04
N THR A 85 22.55 -6.44 6.07
CA THR A 85 22.77 -7.53 5.11
C THR A 85 24.00 -7.27 4.26
N THR A 86 24.20 -6.03 3.80
CA THR A 86 25.38 -5.65 2.99
C THR A 86 26.66 -5.71 3.81
N PHE A 87 26.62 -5.25 5.05
CA PHE A 87 27.81 -5.27 5.92
C PHE A 87 28.22 -6.70 6.30
N GLU A 88 27.24 -7.59 6.53
CA GLU A 88 27.53 -9.02 6.75
C GLU A 88 28.21 -9.67 5.55
N GLU A 89 27.73 -9.40 4.34
CA GLU A 89 28.33 -9.91 3.11
C GLU A 89 29.78 -9.43 2.95
N LEU A 90 30.02 -8.13 3.15
CA LEU A 90 31.35 -7.54 3.10
C LEU A 90 32.29 -8.12 4.16
N LYS A 91 31.78 -8.43 5.36
CA LYS A 91 32.55 -9.02 6.45
C LYS A 91 32.94 -10.47 6.17
N GLN A 92 32.03 -11.24 5.55
CA GLN A 92 32.26 -12.64 5.21
C GLN A 92 33.28 -12.81 4.07
N LYS A 93 33.25 -11.93 3.07
CA LYS A 93 34.09 -12.02 1.86
C LYS A 93 35.32 -11.12 1.92
N ARG A 94 35.89 -10.89 3.08
CA ARG A 94 37.07 -10.01 3.26
C ARG A 94 38.16 -10.19 2.22
N LYS A 95 38.47 -9.13 1.44
CA LYS A 95 39.71 -8.83 0.71
C LYS A 95 39.81 -9.22 -0.78
N THR A 96 38.73 -9.21 -1.55
CA THR A 96 38.83 -9.30 -3.00
C THR A 96 37.98 -8.24 -3.69
N ASP A 97 38.39 -7.74 -4.85
CA ASP A 97 37.56 -6.84 -5.69
C ASP A 97 36.15 -7.41 -5.98
N GLN A 98 36.06 -8.75 -5.97
CA GLN A 98 34.78 -9.47 -6.06
C GLN A 98 33.82 -9.22 -4.88
N SER A 99 34.34 -8.79 -3.71
CA SER A 99 33.49 -8.52 -2.56
C SER A 99 32.62 -7.28 -2.74
N VAL A 100 33.15 -6.25 -3.39
CA VAL A 100 32.40 -5.01 -3.67
C VAL A 100 31.30 -5.27 -4.70
N GLU A 101 31.62 -5.97 -5.79
CA GLU A 101 30.63 -6.34 -6.81
C GLU A 101 29.52 -7.24 -6.27
N SER A 102 29.86 -8.18 -5.38
CA SER A 102 28.88 -9.03 -4.69
C SER A 102 27.98 -8.22 -3.76
N ALA A 103 28.53 -7.25 -3.03
CA ALA A 103 27.78 -6.35 -2.15
C ALA A 103 26.82 -5.46 -2.96
N GLU A 104 27.26 -4.91 -4.10
CA GLU A 104 26.37 -4.13 -4.97
C GLU A 104 25.22 -4.96 -5.53
N ARG A 105 25.47 -6.20 -5.93
CA ARG A 105 24.39 -7.11 -6.37
C ARG A 105 23.41 -7.40 -5.23
N LEU A 106 23.93 -7.63 -4.03
CA LEU A 106 23.10 -7.91 -2.86
C LEU A 106 22.23 -6.70 -2.51
N ILE A 107 22.78 -5.48 -2.51
CA ILE A 107 22.04 -4.24 -2.30
C ILE A 107 20.88 -4.15 -3.27
N ARG A 108 21.10 -4.39 -4.57
CA ARG A 108 20.05 -4.33 -5.59
C ARG A 108 18.94 -5.35 -5.33
N VAL A 109 19.30 -6.58 -4.95
CA VAL A 109 18.35 -7.65 -4.68
C VAL A 109 17.52 -7.32 -3.43
N VAL A 110 18.16 -6.90 -2.34
CA VAL A 110 17.46 -6.57 -1.10
C VAL A 110 16.59 -5.31 -1.29
N ALA A 111 17.11 -4.28 -1.97
CA ALA A 111 16.33 -3.07 -2.28
C ALA A 111 15.10 -3.38 -3.13
N SER A 112 15.23 -4.24 -4.15
CA SER A 112 14.09 -4.65 -4.98
C SER A 112 13.03 -5.42 -4.19
N ARG A 113 13.44 -6.30 -3.26
CA ARG A 113 12.49 -7.01 -2.38
C ARG A 113 11.79 -6.07 -1.42
N GLU A 114 12.51 -5.10 -0.88
CA GLU A 114 11.93 -4.09 0.01
C GLU A 114 10.98 -3.16 -0.74
N GLU A 115 11.30 -2.77 -1.96
CA GLU A 115 10.41 -2.02 -2.83
C GLU A 115 9.12 -2.80 -3.11
N GLU A 116 9.22 -4.09 -3.43
CA GLU A 116 8.07 -4.97 -3.60
C GLU A 116 7.23 -5.07 -2.32
N ARG A 117 7.87 -5.23 -1.16
CA ARG A 117 7.20 -5.27 0.14
C ARG A 117 6.45 -3.96 0.45
N LEU A 118 7.10 -2.83 0.22
CA LEU A 118 6.51 -1.50 0.46
C LEU A 118 5.40 -1.17 -0.53
N SER A 119 5.50 -1.63 -1.79
CA SER A 119 4.47 -1.42 -2.81
C SER A 119 3.34 -2.45 -2.78
N ASN A 120 3.44 -3.47 -1.93
CA ASN A 120 2.39 -4.47 -1.78
C ASN A 120 1.03 -3.80 -1.48
N ASN A 121 -0.04 -4.35 -2.05
CA ASN A 121 -1.40 -3.82 -1.96
C ASN A 121 -1.66 -2.43 -2.61
N LEU A 122 -0.64 -1.71 -3.09
CA LEU A 122 -0.87 -0.46 -3.83
C LEU A 122 -1.56 -0.71 -5.18
N SER A 123 -1.27 -1.84 -5.83
CA SER A 123 -1.94 -2.25 -7.07
C SER A 123 -3.44 -2.50 -6.85
N LEU A 124 -3.83 -3.06 -5.71
CA LEU A 124 -5.23 -3.22 -5.33
C LEU A 124 -5.91 -1.87 -5.14
N LEU A 125 -5.26 -0.94 -4.45
CA LEU A 125 -5.77 0.41 -4.27
C LEU A 125 -5.94 1.14 -5.62
N ALA A 126 -4.98 1.00 -6.54
CA ALA A 126 -5.07 1.54 -7.89
C ALA A 126 -6.23 0.91 -8.69
N THR A 127 -6.44 -0.40 -8.56
CA THR A 127 -7.55 -1.11 -9.20
C THR A 127 -8.89 -0.62 -8.68
N ILE A 128 -9.06 -0.46 -7.38
CA ILE A 128 -10.28 0.10 -6.78
C ILE A 128 -10.52 1.52 -7.28
N SER A 129 -9.48 2.36 -7.27
CA SER A 129 -9.57 3.76 -7.72
C SER A 129 -9.99 3.88 -9.18
N SER A 130 -9.48 3.02 -10.07
CA SER A 130 -9.81 3.02 -11.49
C SER A 130 -11.18 2.40 -11.78
N SER A 131 -11.62 1.42 -11.01
CA SER A 131 -12.85 0.64 -11.29
C SER A 131 -14.10 1.23 -10.63
N ALA A 132 -13.97 1.83 -9.44
CA ALA A 132 -15.10 2.32 -8.67
C ALA A 132 -15.98 3.34 -9.42
N PRO A 133 -15.42 4.33 -10.18
CA PRO A 133 -16.24 5.26 -10.96
C PRO A 133 -17.10 4.57 -12.03
N TYR A 134 -16.57 3.53 -12.67
CA TYR A 134 -17.31 2.77 -13.69
C TYR A 134 -18.42 1.93 -13.08
N ILE A 135 -18.18 1.34 -11.91
CA ILE A 135 -19.19 0.60 -11.15
C ILE A 135 -20.31 1.54 -10.71
N GLY A 136 -19.97 2.73 -10.24
CA GLY A 136 -20.94 3.78 -9.89
C GLY A 136 -21.77 4.24 -11.08
N LEU A 137 -21.14 4.45 -12.24
CA LEU A 137 -21.81 4.80 -13.48
C LEU A 137 -22.80 3.71 -13.91
N LEU A 138 -22.40 2.44 -13.83
CA LEU A 138 -23.28 1.32 -14.10
C LEU A 138 -24.52 1.38 -13.19
N GLY A 139 -24.36 1.67 -11.92
CA GLY A 139 -25.46 1.85 -10.97
C GLY A 139 -26.43 2.94 -11.38
N THR A 140 -25.94 4.10 -11.85
CA THR A 140 -26.79 5.19 -12.35
C THR A 140 -27.56 4.80 -13.61
N VAL A 141 -26.92 4.08 -14.56
CA VAL A 141 -27.59 3.60 -15.79
C VAL A 141 -28.72 2.66 -15.45
N ILE A 142 -28.49 1.68 -14.57
CA ILE A 142 -29.53 0.73 -14.12
C ILE A 142 -30.66 1.49 -13.38
N GLY A 143 -30.31 2.46 -12.54
CA GLY A 143 -31.30 3.30 -11.84
C GLY A 143 -32.21 4.06 -12.80
N ILE A 144 -31.65 4.64 -13.86
CA ILE A 144 -32.42 5.36 -14.90
C ILE A 144 -33.35 4.39 -15.63
N ILE A 145 -32.86 3.21 -16.02
CA ILE A 145 -33.68 2.19 -16.70
C ILE A 145 -34.89 1.81 -15.82
N ASN A 146 -34.65 1.56 -14.53
CA ASN A 146 -35.72 1.21 -13.59
C ASN A 146 -36.72 2.33 -13.40
N ALA A 147 -36.26 3.60 -13.37
CA ALA A 147 -37.14 4.75 -13.27
C ALA A 147 -38.09 4.87 -14.48
N PHE A 148 -37.57 4.68 -15.69
CA PHE A 148 -38.39 4.68 -16.91
C PHE A 148 -39.35 3.50 -16.97
N GLN A 149 -38.96 2.31 -16.53
CA GLN A 149 -39.86 1.15 -16.47
C GLN A 149 -41.02 1.40 -15.49
N GLY A 150 -40.72 1.99 -14.30
CA GLY A 150 -41.75 2.35 -13.35
C GLY A 150 -42.78 3.36 -13.93
N LEU A 151 -42.28 4.36 -14.64
CA LEU A 151 -43.15 5.37 -15.27
C LEU A 151 -44.05 4.74 -16.36
N SER A 152 -43.49 3.84 -17.17
CA SER A 152 -44.25 3.14 -18.22
C SER A 152 -45.37 2.26 -17.66
N THR A 153 -45.17 1.67 -16.48
CA THR A 153 -46.17 0.83 -15.80
C THR A 153 -47.36 1.65 -15.21
N HIS A 154 -47.14 2.94 -14.90
CA HIS A 154 -48.16 3.84 -14.36
C HIS A 154 -48.99 4.52 -15.47
N LEU A 155 -48.53 4.45 -16.72
CA LEU A 155 -49.20 5.07 -17.86
C LEU A 155 -50.14 4.12 -18.64
N ASN A 156 -50.18 2.84 -18.30
CA ASN A 156 -51.10 1.83 -18.81
C ASN A 156 -52.14 1.43 -17.76
#